data_17913d7ab165c13c994f704868c24b3f
#
_entry.id   17913d7ab165c13c994f704868c24b3f
#
_cell.length_a   1.000
_cell.length_b   1.000
_cell.length_c   1.000
_cell.angle_alpha   90.00
_cell.angle_beta   90.00
_cell.angle_gamma   90.00
#
_symmetry.space_group_name_H-M   'P 1'
#
loop_
_entity.id
_entity.type
_entity.pdbx_description
1 polymer ?
#
loop_
_entity_poly.entity_id
_entity_poly.type
_entity_poly.pdbx_seq_one_letter_code
_entity_poly.pdbx_strand_id
1 'polypeptide(L)'
;MKTASAGTVESMDCLVTVSEGAPGSGLSIQLSGAATARFAPTMRKAVQEVATAMGATDLSISIQDNGALDLILKARTEAALTRYRGGDTA
;
A
#
# COMPACT_ATOMS: atom_id res chain seq x y z
N MET A 1 6.82 16.69 -3.50
CA MET A 1 6.44 15.29 -3.76
C MET A 1 5.12 14.98 -3.08
N LYS A 2 4.22 14.38 -3.82
CA LYS A 2 2.92 14.01 -3.28
C LYS A 2 3.02 12.66 -2.57
N THR A 3 2.44 12.57 -1.40
CA THR A 3 2.42 11.32 -0.63
C THR A 3 1.16 11.27 0.24
N ALA A 4 0.70 10.06 0.52
CA ALA A 4 -0.42 9.83 1.41
C ALA A 4 -0.23 8.49 2.10
N SER A 5 -0.81 8.33 3.28
CA SER A 5 -0.68 7.08 4.02
C SER A 5 -1.96 6.71 4.75
N ALA A 6 -2.05 5.44 5.12
CA ALA A 6 -3.15 4.91 5.91
C ALA A 6 -2.64 3.75 6.75
N GLY A 7 -3.22 3.59 7.93
CA GLY A 7 -2.87 2.52 8.83
C GLY A 7 -1.89 2.94 9.90
N THR A 8 -1.37 1.97 10.63
CA THR A 8 -0.45 2.20 11.75
C THR A 8 0.65 1.13 11.77
N VAL A 9 1.64 1.34 12.63
CA VAL A 9 2.68 0.34 12.87
C VAL A 9 2.39 -0.51 14.11
N GLU A 10 1.19 -0.43 14.63
CA GLU A 10 0.80 -1.23 15.79
C GLU A 10 0.63 -2.70 15.42
N SER A 11 0.58 -3.54 16.44
CA SER A 11 0.41 -4.98 16.26
C SER A 11 -0.84 -5.30 15.47
N MET A 12 -0.73 -6.24 14.54
CA MET A 12 -1.81 -6.72 13.65
C MET A 12 -2.31 -5.67 12.67
N ASP A 13 -1.52 -4.64 12.43
CA ASP A 13 -1.83 -3.60 11.44
C ASP A 13 -0.67 -3.45 10.47
N CYS A 14 -0.82 -2.56 9.51
CA CYS A 14 0.23 -2.16 8.61
C CYS A 14 0.08 -0.69 8.28
N LEU A 15 1.21 -0.06 7.95
CA LEU A 15 1.23 1.32 7.47
C LEU A 15 1.53 1.29 5.98
N VAL A 16 0.60 1.80 5.18
CA VAL A 16 0.73 1.88 3.73
C VAL A 16 0.98 3.33 3.35
N THR A 17 2.07 3.58 2.64
CA THR A 17 2.43 4.90 2.16
C THR A 17 2.51 4.89 0.64
N VAL A 18 1.75 5.76 -0.01
CA VAL A 18 1.74 5.92 -1.46
C VAL A 18 2.46 7.21 -1.80
N SER A 19 3.40 7.11 -2.73
CA SER A 19 4.18 8.24 -3.19
C SER A 19 4.17 8.30 -4.70
N GLU A 20 4.46 9.49 -5.23
CA GLU A 20 4.57 9.71 -6.67
C GLU A 20 5.71 8.89 -7.26
N GLY A 21 5.42 8.21 -8.37
CA GLY A 21 6.43 7.54 -9.18
C GLY A 21 6.73 8.30 -10.45
N ALA A 22 7.80 7.94 -11.12
CA ALA A 22 8.14 8.55 -12.40
C ALA A 22 7.12 8.13 -13.46
N PRO A 23 6.79 9.03 -14.41
CA PRO A 23 5.87 8.67 -15.50
C PRO A 23 6.39 7.44 -16.26
N GLY A 24 5.49 6.46 -16.46
CA GLY A 24 5.83 5.23 -17.17
C GLY A 24 6.55 4.19 -16.32
N SER A 25 6.78 4.45 -15.04
CA SER A 25 7.50 3.51 -14.17
C SER A 25 6.66 2.33 -13.70
N GLY A 26 5.33 2.41 -13.83
CA GLY A 26 4.44 1.38 -13.34
C GLY A 26 4.33 1.42 -11.81
N LEU A 27 3.94 0.30 -11.23
CA LEU A 27 3.84 0.17 -9.78
C LEU A 27 5.13 -0.35 -9.19
N SER A 28 5.62 0.33 -8.16
CA SER A 28 6.74 -0.14 -7.36
C SER A 28 6.22 -0.42 -5.95
N ILE A 29 6.38 -1.64 -5.48
CA ILE A 29 5.85 -2.07 -4.18
C ILE A 29 7.01 -2.53 -3.31
N GLN A 30 7.22 -1.85 -2.18
CA GLN A 30 8.23 -2.20 -1.22
C GLN A 30 7.56 -2.73 0.05
N LEU A 31 7.99 -3.88 0.50
CA LEU A 31 7.45 -4.55 1.67
C LEU A 31 8.51 -4.62 2.76
N SER A 32 8.12 -4.34 3.99
CA SER A 32 8.99 -4.48 5.16
C SER A 32 8.17 -5.02 6.34
N GLY A 33 8.85 -5.58 7.31
CA GLY A 33 8.21 -6.15 8.50
C GLY A 33 8.50 -7.63 8.65
N ALA A 34 8.16 -8.19 9.81
CA ALA A 34 8.53 -9.56 10.17
C ALA A 34 7.89 -10.60 9.26
N ALA A 35 6.66 -10.38 8.81
CA ALA A 35 5.96 -11.34 7.97
C ALA A 35 6.43 -11.32 6.51
N THR A 36 7.16 -10.30 6.10
CA THR A 36 7.56 -10.10 4.70
C THR A 36 8.40 -11.26 4.17
N ALA A 37 9.34 -11.75 4.97
CA ALA A 37 10.22 -12.83 4.53
C ALA A 37 9.46 -14.08 4.10
N ARG A 38 8.29 -14.32 4.72
CA ARG A 38 7.52 -15.53 4.49
C ARG A 38 6.36 -15.32 3.53
N PHE A 39 5.74 -14.15 3.57
CA PHE A 39 4.49 -13.90 2.87
C PHE A 39 4.57 -12.81 1.79
N ALA A 40 5.79 -12.36 1.45
CA ALA A 40 5.96 -11.28 0.48
C ALA A 40 5.19 -11.49 -0.84
N PRO A 41 5.24 -12.66 -1.47
CA PRO A 41 4.49 -12.86 -2.74
C PRO A 41 2.99 -12.66 -2.57
N THR A 42 2.41 -13.19 -1.49
CA THR A 42 0.99 -13.05 -1.20
C THR A 42 0.62 -11.61 -0.89
N MET A 43 1.45 -10.94 -0.10
CA MET A 43 1.25 -9.54 0.24
C MET A 43 1.33 -8.65 -0.99
N ARG A 44 2.32 -8.89 -1.84
CA ARG A 44 2.50 -8.13 -3.08
C ARG A 44 1.31 -8.30 -4.01
N LYS A 45 0.82 -9.52 -4.13
CA LYS A 45 -0.35 -9.80 -4.96
C LYS A 45 -1.60 -9.06 -4.45
N ALA A 46 -1.80 -9.05 -3.13
CA ALA A 46 -2.93 -8.35 -2.52
C ALA A 46 -2.89 -6.85 -2.83
N VAL A 47 -1.73 -6.23 -2.69
CA VAL A 47 -1.54 -4.82 -2.98
C VAL A 47 -1.76 -4.53 -4.46
N GLN A 48 -1.22 -5.38 -5.34
CA GLN A 48 -1.41 -5.23 -6.78
C GLN A 48 -2.87 -5.34 -7.20
N GLU A 49 -3.62 -6.25 -6.59
CA GLU A 49 -5.04 -6.41 -6.89
C GLU A 49 -5.81 -5.13 -6.59
N VAL A 50 -5.57 -4.54 -5.44
CA VAL A 50 -6.22 -3.28 -5.06
C VAL A 50 -5.82 -2.16 -6.01
N ALA A 51 -4.53 -2.00 -6.26
CA ALA A 51 -4.03 -0.94 -7.12
C ALA A 51 -4.59 -1.06 -8.54
N THR A 52 -4.62 -2.27 -9.08
CA THR A 52 -5.15 -2.53 -10.42
C THR A 52 -6.64 -2.24 -10.47
N ALA A 53 -7.40 -2.66 -9.47
CA ALA A 53 -8.84 -2.41 -9.42
C ALA A 53 -9.15 -0.92 -9.35
N MET A 54 -8.26 -0.13 -8.76
CA MET A 54 -8.41 1.33 -8.68
C MET A 54 -7.79 2.06 -9.87
N GLY A 55 -7.19 1.35 -10.81
CA GLY A 55 -6.54 1.96 -11.97
C GLY A 55 -5.29 2.74 -11.62
N ALA A 56 -4.64 2.39 -10.52
CA ALA A 56 -3.43 3.09 -10.06
C ALA A 56 -2.20 2.61 -10.83
N THR A 57 -1.38 3.55 -11.28
CA THR A 57 -0.12 3.27 -11.93
C THR A 57 0.85 4.43 -11.72
N ASP A 58 2.13 4.18 -11.97
CA ASP A 58 3.20 5.17 -11.81
C ASP A 58 3.29 5.70 -10.39
N LEU A 59 3.19 4.78 -9.42
CA LEU A 59 3.22 5.07 -8.00
C LEU A 59 4.21 4.15 -7.30
N SER A 60 4.71 4.61 -6.18
CA SER A 60 5.49 3.80 -5.24
C SER A 60 4.62 3.55 -4.02
N ILE A 61 4.42 2.28 -3.68
CA ILE A 61 3.61 1.87 -2.53
C ILE A 61 4.52 1.15 -1.56
N SER A 62 4.68 1.72 -0.38
CA SER A 62 5.51 1.16 0.69
C SER A 62 4.62 0.59 1.78
N ILE A 63 4.86 -0.65 2.16
CA ILE A 63 4.09 -1.34 3.19
C ILE A 63 5.03 -1.66 4.35
N GLN A 64 4.72 -1.14 5.53
CA GLN A 64 5.40 -1.51 6.76
C GLN A 64 4.42 -2.37 7.55
N ASP A 65 4.63 -3.69 7.52
CA ASP A 65 3.68 -4.65 8.09
C ASP A 65 4.07 -5.07 9.50
N ASN A 66 3.08 -5.14 10.36
CA ASN A 66 3.25 -5.66 11.71
C ASN A 66 2.18 -6.69 12.03
N GLY A 67 1.98 -7.65 11.11
CA GLY A 67 1.08 -8.76 11.29
C GLY A 67 -0.35 -8.53 10.83
N ALA A 68 -0.56 -7.63 9.88
CA ALA A 68 -1.89 -7.37 9.34
C ALA A 68 -2.43 -8.59 8.60
N LEU A 69 -3.71 -8.87 8.78
CA LEU A 69 -4.41 -9.85 7.96
C LEU A 69 -4.57 -9.30 6.55
N ASP A 70 -4.74 -10.21 5.59
CA ASP A 70 -4.87 -9.84 4.18
C ASP A 70 -5.97 -8.80 3.96
N LEU A 71 -7.10 -8.96 4.61
CA LEU A 71 -8.21 -8.00 4.52
C LEU A 71 -7.80 -6.60 4.99
N ILE A 72 -7.02 -6.53 6.07
CA ILE A 72 -6.55 -5.26 6.60
C ILE A 72 -5.54 -4.62 5.64
N LEU A 73 -4.62 -5.42 5.10
CA LEU A 73 -3.65 -4.93 4.12
C LEU A 73 -4.36 -4.32 2.92
N LYS A 74 -5.36 -4.99 2.38
CA LYS A 74 -6.14 -4.49 1.25
C LYS A 74 -6.90 -3.21 1.60
N ALA A 75 -7.52 -3.17 2.78
CA ALA A 75 -8.27 -1.99 3.23
C ALA A 75 -7.37 -0.78 3.41
N ARG A 76 -6.18 -0.97 4.00
CA ARG A 76 -5.22 0.12 4.18
C ARG A 76 -4.67 0.62 2.85
N THR A 77 -4.41 -0.29 1.91
CA THR A 77 -3.94 0.06 0.57
C THR A 77 -4.99 0.90 -0.16
N GLU A 78 -6.24 0.48 -0.10
CA GLU A 78 -7.33 1.23 -0.71
C GLU A 78 -7.46 2.62 -0.09
N ALA A 79 -7.40 2.71 1.23
CA ALA A 79 -7.50 3.99 1.94
C ALA A 79 -6.35 4.93 1.56
N ALA A 80 -5.11 4.41 1.50
CA ALA A 80 -3.95 5.21 1.14
C ALA A 80 -4.05 5.73 -0.29
N LEU A 81 -4.48 4.88 -1.22
CA LEU A 81 -4.68 5.28 -2.61
C LEU A 81 -5.79 6.33 -2.76
N THR A 82 -6.86 6.17 -2.02
CA THR A 82 -7.96 7.13 -2.01
C THR A 82 -7.49 8.50 -1.53
N ARG A 83 -6.73 8.51 -0.44
CA ARG A 83 -6.15 9.76 0.09
C ARG A 83 -5.17 10.38 -0.89
N TYR A 84 -4.35 9.54 -1.52
CA TYR A 84 -3.38 10.02 -2.50
C TYR A 84 -4.06 10.75 -3.65
N ARG A 85 -5.22 10.28 -4.08
CA ARG A 85 -6.00 10.91 -5.16
C ARG A 85 -6.71 12.17 -4.70
N GLY A 86 -6.61 12.51 -3.42
CA GLY A 86 -7.33 13.66 -2.87
C GLY A 86 -8.78 13.37 -2.58
N GLY A 87 -9.18 12.09 -2.51
CA GLY A 87 -10.53 11.69 -2.16
C GLY A 87 -10.84 11.80 -0.68
N ASP A 88 -9.83 11.95 0.16
CA ASP A 88 -10.00 12.19 1.58
C ASP A 88 -9.88 13.67 1.85
N THR A 89 -11.00 14.33 1.84
CA THR A 89 -11.07 15.77 2.00
C THR A 89 -11.44 16.19 3.41
N ALA A 90 -11.65 15.24 4.25
CA ALA A 90 -12.06 15.54 5.63
C ALA A 90 -10.93 16.18 6.41
#